data_3eab97498482efcae9c790fa205c881c
#
_entry.id   3eab97498482efcae9c790fa205c881c
#
_cell.length_a   1.000
_cell.length_b   1.000
_cell.length_c   1.000
_cell.angle_alpha   90.00
_cell.angle_beta   90.00
_cell.angle_gamma   90.00
#
_symmetry.space_group_name_H-M   'P 1'
#
loop_
_entity.id
_entity.type
_entity.pdbx_description
1 polymer ?
#
loop_
_entity_poly.entity_id
_entity_poly.type
_entity_poly.pdbx_seq_one_letter_code
_entity_poly.pdbx_strand_id
1 'polypeptide(L)'
;FITIRKNLGDLEEYIHTKEQSDLPNIETLSESINNALNFHQTLSDSLNSFLSNPDTNGIYWINKLTEESEIYLNMAPLNVSKTLEENLFSKKSSVIMTGATISTNGNFDHFRNNTGFDRSKELILGSPFDYKTSAALFLPNDISDPNQPTYQSEIENAIFEASVTAEGKTMALFTSYQSLRNAYKNLQPRFQAENINVIAQRPGDSPDSMRREFLKVPKSVLLGTSSFWEGVDLPGDHLKVLIITRLPFHVPTDPI
;
A
#
# COMPACT_ATOMS: atom_id res chain seq x y z
N PHE A 1 11.85 -32.90 4.58
CA PHE A 1 11.54 -32.41 3.22
C PHE A 1 11.91 -33.46 2.15
N ILE A 2 13.16 -33.94 2.07
CA ILE A 2 13.62 -34.94 1.08
C ILE A 2 12.74 -36.21 1.10
N THR A 3 12.42 -36.72 2.29
CA THR A 3 11.57 -37.90 2.45
C THR A 3 10.15 -37.72 1.96
N ILE A 4 9.54 -36.55 2.22
CA ILE A 4 8.18 -36.21 1.76
C ILE A 4 8.15 -36.18 0.24
N ARG A 5 9.10 -35.47 -0.39
CA ARG A 5 9.21 -35.37 -1.85
C ARG A 5 9.37 -36.74 -2.50
N LYS A 6 10.23 -37.58 -1.93
CA LYS A 6 10.44 -38.94 -2.41
C LYS A 6 9.14 -39.76 -2.36
N ASN A 7 8.45 -39.75 -1.23
CA ASN A 7 7.21 -40.51 -1.06
C ASN A 7 6.10 -40.04 -1.99
N LEU A 8 5.99 -38.71 -2.23
CA LEU A 8 5.04 -38.15 -3.17
C LEU A 8 5.39 -38.54 -4.63
N GLY A 9 6.68 -38.53 -4.99
CA GLY A 9 7.14 -38.97 -6.31
C GLY A 9 6.91 -40.46 -6.54
N ASP A 10 7.20 -41.30 -5.54
CA ASP A 10 6.92 -42.74 -5.59
C ASP A 10 5.40 -43.00 -5.76
N LEU A 11 4.55 -42.20 -5.15
CA LEU A 11 3.09 -42.26 -5.26
C LEU A 11 2.59 -41.80 -6.65
N GLU A 12 3.17 -40.76 -7.21
CA GLU A 12 2.88 -40.29 -8.57
C GLU A 12 3.23 -41.37 -9.61
N GLU A 13 4.44 -41.96 -9.52
CA GLU A 13 4.86 -43.04 -10.40
C GLU A 13 3.94 -44.27 -10.29
N TYR A 14 3.54 -44.63 -9.05
CA TYR A 14 2.61 -45.71 -8.82
C TYR A 14 1.24 -45.45 -9.48
N ILE A 15 0.72 -44.23 -9.41
CA ILE A 15 -0.54 -43.87 -10.04
C ILE A 15 -0.44 -43.90 -11.57
N HIS A 16 0.65 -43.36 -12.16
CA HIS A 16 0.86 -43.43 -13.60
C HIS A 16 0.95 -44.85 -14.12
N THR A 17 1.54 -45.78 -13.36
CA THR A 17 1.58 -47.21 -13.72
C THR A 17 0.21 -47.88 -13.64
N LYS A 18 -0.77 -47.29 -12.93
CA LYS A 18 -2.13 -47.77 -12.71
C LYS A 18 -3.21 -47.08 -13.53
N GLU A 19 -2.86 -46.10 -14.36
CA GLU A 19 -3.83 -45.34 -15.19
C GLU A 19 -4.74 -46.20 -16.09
N GLN A 20 -4.43 -47.49 -16.28
CA GLN A 20 -5.26 -48.49 -16.98
C GLN A 20 -6.22 -49.28 -16.07
N SER A 21 -6.26 -49.00 -14.77
CA SER A 21 -7.10 -49.72 -13.82
C SER A 21 -8.34 -48.91 -13.43
N ASP A 22 -9.48 -49.61 -13.28
CA ASP A 22 -10.82 -49.09 -12.94
C ASP A 22 -10.93 -48.39 -11.55
N LEU A 23 -9.97 -47.58 -11.16
CA LEU A 23 -10.07 -46.82 -9.92
C LEU A 23 -10.85 -45.50 -10.17
N PRO A 24 -12.01 -45.32 -9.55
CA PRO A 24 -12.74 -44.08 -9.65
C PRO A 24 -11.91 -42.93 -9.05
N ASN A 25 -11.82 -41.80 -9.77
CA ASN A 25 -11.14 -40.57 -9.37
C ASN A 25 -9.59 -40.58 -9.47
N ILE A 26 -8.97 -41.43 -10.28
CA ILE A 26 -7.51 -41.49 -10.43
C ILE A 26 -6.94 -40.15 -10.97
N GLU A 27 -7.65 -39.50 -11.88
CA GLU A 27 -7.27 -38.16 -12.41
C GLU A 27 -7.24 -37.10 -11.31
N THR A 28 -8.27 -37.05 -10.47
CA THR A 28 -8.34 -36.09 -9.34
C THR A 28 -7.24 -36.34 -8.31
N LEU A 29 -6.90 -37.61 -8.10
CA LEU A 29 -5.81 -38.00 -7.19
C LEU A 29 -4.44 -37.61 -7.76
N SER A 30 -4.22 -37.85 -9.05
CA SER A 30 -3.00 -37.45 -9.76
C SER A 30 -2.81 -35.93 -9.71
N GLU A 31 -3.87 -35.16 -10.00
CA GLU A 31 -3.85 -33.70 -9.90
C GLU A 31 -3.51 -33.21 -8.46
N SER A 32 -4.09 -33.84 -7.44
CA SER A 32 -3.84 -33.50 -6.05
C SER A 32 -2.40 -33.76 -5.65
N ILE A 33 -1.80 -34.86 -6.13
CA ILE A 33 -0.40 -35.20 -5.87
C ILE A 33 0.54 -34.22 -6.58
N ASN A 34 0.26 -33.89 -7.85
CA ASN A 34 1.03 -32.91 -8.59
C ASN A 34 0.99 -31.53 -7.91
N ASN A 35 -0.15 -31.12 -7.41
CA ASN A 35 -0.29 -29.88 -6.64
C ASN A 35 0.54 -29.93 -5.34
N ALA A 36 0.53 -31.06 -4.63
CA ALA A 36 1.33 -31.26 -3.43
C ALA A 36 2.85 -31.25 -3.72
N LEU A 37 3.27 -31.88 -4.81
CA LEU A 37 4.66 -31.86 -5.26
C LEU A 37 5.14 -30.46 -5.63
N ASN A 38 4.33 -29.72 -6.39
CA ASN A 38 4.62 -28.34 -6.77
C ASN A 38 4.70 -27.42 -5.54
N PHE A 39 3.77 -27.57 -4.61
CA PHE A 39 3.80 -26.83 -3.35
C PHE A 39 5.05 -27.15 -2.52
N HIS A 40 5.38 -28.44 -2.39
CA HIS A 40 6.57 -28.88 -1.67
C HIS A 40 7.85 -28.35 -2.33
N GLN A 41 7.93 -28.38 -3.66
CA GLN A 41 9.07 -27.84 -4.39
C GLN A 41 9.23 -26.34 -4.14
N THR A 42 8.14 -25.58 -4.32
CA THR A 42 8.13 -24.12 -4.09
C THR A 42 8.56 -23.76 -2.66
N LEU A 43 8.03 -24.47 -1.67
CA LEU A 43 8.39 -24.28 -0.27
C LEU A 43 9.86 -24.62 0.00
N SER A 44 10.36 -25.73 -0.57
CA SER A 44 11.75 -26.14 -0.41
C SER A 44 12.72 -25.13 -1.03
N ASP A 45 12.41 -24.63 -2.23
CA ASP A 45 13.22 -23.64 -2.94
C ASP A 45 13.22 -22.31 -2.19
N SER A 46 12.07 -21.88 -1.68
CA SER A 46 11.93 -20.67 -0.86
C SER A 46 12.74 -20.76 0.44
N LEU A 47 12.65 -21.88 1.15
CA LEU A 47 13.43 -22.09 2.36
C LEU A 47 14.92 -22.17 2.08
N ASN A 48 15.33 -22.84 1.00
CA ASN A 48 16.73 -22.92 0.62
C ASN A 48 17.30 -21.56 0.23
N SER A 49 16.54 -20.77 -0.53
CA SER A 49 16.89 -19.38 -0.85
C SER A 49 17.02 -18.53 0.40
N PHE A 50 16.14 -18.70 1.38
CA PHE A 50 16.18 -17.92 2.61
C PHE A 50 17.33 -18.32 3.54
N LEU A 51 17.58 -19.64 3.71
CA LEU A 51 18.47 -20.17 4.75
C LEU A 51 19.88 -20.48 4.27
N SER A 52 20.02 -20.97 3.05
CA SER A 52 21.28 -21.58 2.59
C SER A 52 21.92 -20.88 1.41
N ASN A 53 21.13 -20.30 0.53
CA ASN A 53 21.62 -19.69 -0.70
C ASN A 53 20.83 -18.41 -1.03
N PRO A 54 20.96 -17.35 -0.18
CA PRO A 54 20.25 -16.10 -0.40
C PRO A 54 20.69 -15.42 -1.70
N ASP A 55 19.74 -14.89 -2.44
CA ASP A 55 20.00 -14.04 -3.59
C ASP A 55 20.67 -12.74 -3.13
N THR A 56 21.79 -12.37 -3.74
CA THR A 56 22.50 -11.12 -3.46
C THR A 56 21.69 -9.88 -3.80
N ASN A 57 20.67 -10.00 -4.66
CA ASN A 57 19.69 -8.97 -4.99
C ASN A 57 18.46 -9.01 -4.06
N GLY A 58 18.48 -9.78 -2.98
CA GLY A 58 17.37 -9.94 -2.06
C GLY A 58 17.61 -9.32 -0.69
N ILE A 59 16.58 -8.70 -0.13
CA ILE A 59 16.48 -8.37 1.28
C ILE A 59 15.66 -9.46 1.95
N TYR A 60 16.18 -10.03 3.05
CA TYR A 60 15.53 -11.10 3.80
C TYR A 60 15.28 -10.63 5.23
N TRP A 61 14.06 -10.83 5.73
CA TRP A 61 13.75 -10.49 7.12
C TRP A 61 12.70 -11.41 7.73
N ILE A 62 12.65 -11.43 9.05
CA ILE A 62 11.72 -12.24 9.82
C ILE A 62 10.77 -11.32 10.57
N ASN A 63 9.47 -11.52 10.38
CA ASN A 63 8.44 -10.89 11.20
C ASN A 63 7.87 -11.91 12.19
N LYS A 64 7.74 -11.47 13.44
CA LYS A 64 7.01 -12.20 14.48
C LYS A 64 5.82 -11.35 14.92
N LEU A 65 4.61 -11.85 14.73
CA LEU A 65 3.43 -11.23 15.29
C LEU A 65 3.38 -11.52 16.79
N THR A 66 3.25 -10.45 17.60
CA THR A 66 3.39 -10.53 19.06
C THR A 66 2.22 -11.25 19.76
N GLU A 67 1.05 -11.33 19.15
CA GLU A 67 -0.15 -11.94 19.72
C GLU A 67 -0.37 -13.39 19.28
N GLU A 68 0.15 -13.77 18.12
CA GLU A 68 0.11 -15.13 17.59
C GLU A 68 1.54 -15.59 17.40
N SER A 69 1.90 -16.78 17.89
CA SER A 69 3.27 -17.32 17.80
C SER A 69 3.73 -17.60 16.37
N GLU A 70 3.17 -16.90 15.38
CA GLU A 70 3.48 -17.06 13.98
C GLU A 70 4.72 -16.27 13.58
N ILE A 71 5.57 -16.94 12.81
CA ILE A 71 6.81 -16.39 12.26
C ILE A 71 6.68 -16.36 10.74
N TYR A 72 6.90 -15.19 10.17
CA TYR A 72 6.90 -14.99 8.72
C TYR A 72 8.34 -14.78 8.24
N LEU A 73 8.75 -15.59 7.27
CA LEU A 73 9.97 -15.38 6.51
C LEU A 73 9.62 -14.58 5.26
N ASN A 74 10.24 -13.42 5.12
CA ASN A 74 9.94 -12.50 4.03
C ASN A 74 11.18 -12.28 3.17
N MET A 75 10.96 -12.12 1.87
CA MET A 75 11.99 -11.75 0.93
C MET A 75 11.44 -10.75 -0.08
N ALA A 76 12.21 -9.72 -0.37
CA ALA A 76 11.93 -8.80 -1.46
C ALA A 76 13.20 -8.53 -2.27
N PRO A 77 13.11 -8.44 -3.59
CA PRO A 77 14.25 -8.06 -4.42
C PRO A 77 14.61 -6.58 -4.21
N LEU A 78 15.90 -6.27 -4.14
CA LEU A 78 16.42 -4.90 -4.14
C LEU A 78 16.13 -4.17 -5.45
N ASN A 79 16.14 -4.92 -6.56
CA ASN A 79 15.86 -4.39 -7.89
C ASN A 79 14.98 -5.39 -8.65
N VAL A 80 13.86 -4.89 -9.16
CA VAL A 80 12.86 -5.70 -9.86
C VAL A 80 13.02 -5.68 -11.39
N SER A 81 14.00 -4.93 -11.92
CA SER A 81 14.15 -4.71 -13.36
C SER A 81 14.28 -6.02 -14.16
N LYS A 82 15.13 -6.93 -13.69
CA LYS A 82 15.33 -8.24 -14.34
C LYS A 82 14.05 -9.07 -14.33
N THR A 83 13.35 -9.09 -13.20
CA THR A 83 12.08 -9.83 -13.05
C THR A 83 11.00 -9.27 -13.97
N LEU A 84 10.92 -7.95 -14.10
CA LEU A 84 9.98 -7.29 -15.00
C LEU A 84 10.35 -7.51 -16.46
N GLU A 85 11.62 -7.46 -16.83
CA GLU A 85 12.07 -7.76 -18.18
C GLU A 85 11.71 -9.20 -18.58
N GLU A 86 12.04 -10.20 -17.75
CA GLU A 86 11.80 -11.62 -18.04
C GLU A 86 10.31 -12.01 -18.03
N ASN A 87 9.51 -11.40 -17.17
CA ASN A 87 8.13 -11.83 -16.94
C ASN A 87 7.07 -10.92 -17.58
N LEU A 88 7.41 -9.68 -17.90
CA LEU A 88 6.48 -8.72 -18.46
C LEU A 88 6.95 -8.19 -19.83
N PHE A 89 8.07 -7.47 -19.86
CA PHE A 89 8.45 -6.70 -21.04
C PHE A 89 8.82 -7.58 -22.24
N SER A 90 9.53 -8.68 -22.01
CA SER A 90 9.89 -9.64 -23.07
C SER A 90 8.70 -10.45 -23.59
N LYS A 91 7.63 -10.59 -22.79
CA LYS A 91 6.46 -11.42 -23.14
C LYS A 91 5.32 -10.64 -23.80
N LYS A 92 5.37 -9.31 -23.78
CA LYS A 92 4.31 -8.46 -24.33
C LYS A 92 4.79 -7.77 -25.61
N SER A 93 3.91 -7.70 -26.60
CA SER A 93 4.16 -6.99 -27.84
C SER A 93 4.21 -5.47 -27.66
N SER A 94 3.55 -4.96 -26.63
CA SER A 94 3.52 -3.54 -26.27
C SER A 94 3.21 -3.39 -24.78
N VAL A 95 3.90 -2.44 -24.13
CA VAL A 95 3.64 -2.04 -22.73
C VAL A 95 3.55 -0.52 -22.70
N ILE A 96 2.49 -0.01 -22.10
CA ILE A 96 2.28 1.43 -21.88
C ILE A 96 2.16 1.64 -20.37
N MET A 97 3.02 2.50 -19.83
CA MET A 97 2.99 2.91 -18.45
C MET A 97 2.63 4.38 -18.35
N THR A 98 1.68 4.71 -17.49
CA THR A 98 1.23 6.08 -17.27
C THR A 98 0.96 6.31 -15.78
N GLY A 99 1.27 7.51 -15.30
CA GLY A 99 1.03 7.89 -13.93
C GLY A 99 1.56 9.30 -13.64
N ALA A 100 1.05 9.91 -12.60
CA ALA A 100 1.45 11.24 -12.20
C ALA A 100 2.85 11.31 -11.58
N THR A 101 3.37 10.18 -11.07
CA THR A 101 4.60 10.08 -10.27
C THR A 101 5.73 9.30 -10.95
N ILE A 102 5.54 8.83 -12.20
CA ILE A 102 6.58 8.08 -12.92
C ILE A 102 7.73 8.96 -13.43
N SER A 103 7.52 10.27 -13.54
CA SER A 103 8.60 11.22 -13.82
C SER A 103 8.97 12.01 -12.57
N THR A 104 10.27 12.22 -12.35
CA THR A 104 10.82 13.00 -11.24
C THR A 104 11.77 14.04 -11.79
N ASN A 105 11.62 15.31 -11.38
CA ASN A 105 12.43 16.42 -11.90
C ASN A 105 12.45 16.52 -13.43
N GLY A 106 11.35 16.19 -14.11
CA GLY A 106 11.22 16.28 -15.55
C GLY A 106 11.94 15.17 -16.33
N ASN A 107 12.29 14.05 -15.69
CA ASN A 107 12.88 12.89 -16.36
C ASN A 107 12.34 11.57 -15.80
N PHE A 108 12.65 10.45 -16.47
CA PHE A 108 12.21 9.10 -16.10
C PHE A 108 13.35 8.23 -15.56
N ASP A 109 14.52 8.78 -15.24
CA ASP A 109 15.70 8.01 -14.85
C ASP A 109 15.45 7.12 -13.63
N HIS A 110 14.81 7.68 -12.61
CA HIS A 110 14.46 6.93 -11.40
C HIS A 110 13.56 5.74 -11.73
N PHE A 111 12.52 5.96 -12.54
CA PHE A 111 11.59 4.93 -12.94
C PHE A 111 12.28 3.84 -13.78
N ARG A 112 13.09 4.23 -14.77
CA ARG A 112 13.86 3.28 -15.60
C ARG A 112 14.80 2.42 -14.77
N ASN A 113 15.57 3.04 -13.89
CA ASN A 113 16.52 2.32 -13.03
C ASN A 113 15.85 1.29 -12.13
N ASN A 114 14.65 1.58 -11.64
CA ASN A 114 13.92 0.67 -10.76
C ASN A 114 13.17 -0.43 -11.52
N THR A 115 12.69 -0.14 -12.73
CA THR A 115 11.83 -1.08 -13.48
C THR A 115 12.53 -1.78 -14.63
N GLY A 116 13.70 -1.27 -15.10
CA GLY A 116 14.37 -1.76 -16.29
C GLY A 116 13.66 -1.41 -17.62
N PHE A 117 12.73 -0.46 -17.60
CA PHE A 117 11.95 -0.08 -18.79
C PHE A 117 12.71 0.92 -19.68
N ASP A 118 13.84 0.48 -20.24
CA ASP A 118 14.83 1.35 -20.92
C ASP A 118 14.48 1.72 -22.37
N ARG A 119 13.69 0.90 -23.06
CA ARG A 119 13.39 1.04 -24.49
C ARG A 119 12.03 1.68 -24.74
N SER A 120 11.75 2.80 -24.08
CA SER A 120 10.43 3.45 -24.17
C SER A 120 10.49 4.77 -24.93
N LYS A 121 9.36 5.13 -25.55
CA LYS A 121 9.08 6.51 -25.92
C LYS A 121 8.50 7.21 -24.72
N GLU A 122 9.03 8.38 -24.40
CA GLU A 122 8.67 9.14 -23.21
C GLU A 122 7.86 10.36 -23.59
N LEU A 123 6.85 10.66 -22.77
CA LEU A 123 6.04 11.85 -22.90
C LEU A 123 5.70 12.42 -21.53
N ILE A 124 6.05 13.68 -21.30
CA ILE A 124 5.67 14.43 -20.10
C ILE A 124 4.66 15.49 -20.54
N LEU A 125 3.48 15.44 -19.96
CA LEU A 125 2.43 16.43 -20.15
C LEU A 125 2.38 17.32 -18.91
N GLY A 126 2.20 18.62 -19.12
CA GLY A 126 1.95 19.56 -18.03
C GLY A 126 0.60 19.33 -17.37
N SER A 127 0.41 19.86 -16.16
CA SER A 127 -0.87 19.84 -15.49
C SER A 127 -1.87 20.73 -16.24
N PRO A 128 -3.13 20.31 -16.40
CA PRO A 128 -4.19 21.17 -16.89
C PRO A 128 -4.63 22.25 -15.87
N PHE A 129 -4.17 22.14 -14.62
CA PHE A 129 -4.54 23.05 -13.54
C PHE A 129 -3.48 24.13 -13.33
N ASP A 130 -3.91 25.36 -13.19
CA ASP A 130 -3.05 26.48 -12.77
C ASP A 130 -2.96 26.51 -11.24
N TYR A 131 -2.01 25.78 -10.69
CA TYR A 131 -1.81 25.73 -9.23
C TYR A 131 -1.41 27.07 -8.61
N LYS A 132 -0.85 28.00 -9.39
CA LYS A 132 -0.43 29.31 -8.86
C LYS A 132 -1.62 30.18 -8.46
N THR A 133 -2.74 30.01 -9.14
CA THR A 133 -3.98 30.76 -8.88
C THR A 133 -5.04 29.95 -8.13
N SER A 134 -4.96 28.63 -8.19
CA SER A 134 -6.01 27.73 -7.66
C SER A 134 -5.67 27.10 -6.32
N ALA A 135 -4.43 27.22 -5.84
CA ALA A 135 -4.01 26.62 -4.58
C ALA A 135 -3.07 27.53 -3.78
N ALA A 136 -3.15 27.46 -2.46
CA ALA A 136 -2.23 28.11 -1.56
C ALA A 136 -1.62 27.06 -0.62
N LEU A 137 -0.30 27.03 -0.49
CA LEU A 137 0.42 26.17 0.44
C LEU A 137 0.77 26.97 1.70
N PHE A 138 0.27 26.49 2.84
CA PHE A 138 0.61 27.03 4.16
C PHE A 138 1.57 26.09 4.87
N LEU A 139 2.69 26.61 5.31
CA LEU A 139 3.69 25.90 6.12
C LEU A 139 3.79 26.59 7.48
N PRO A 140 3.03 26.14 8.51
CA PRO A 140 3.10 26.70 9.85
C PRO A 140 4.51 26.53 10.42
N ASN A 141 5.04 27.56 11.07
CA ASN A 141 6.33 27.54 11.74
C ASN A 141 6.22 27.66 13.27
N ASP A 142 5.01 27.70 13.77
CA ASP A 142 4.62 27.80 15.17
C ASP A 142 4.04 26.50 15.74
N ILE A 143 4.08 25.43 14.96
CA ILE A 143 3.74 24.07 15.40
C ILE A 143 5.03 23.35 15.78
N SER A 144 5.04 22.71 16.94
CA SER A 144 6.16 21.93 17.45
C SER A 144 6.53 20.75 16.54
N ASP A 145 7.74 20.24 16.68
CA ASP A 145 8.14 19.02 15.96
C ASP A 145 7.25 17.82 16.33
N PRO A 146 6.99 16.89 15.39
CA PRO A 146 6.10 15.74 15.60
C PRO A 146 6.43 14.83 16.79
N ASN A 147 7.64 14.91 17.33
CA ASN A 147 8.08 14.12 18.49
C ASN A 147 7.87 14.85 19.83
N GLN A 148 7.42 16.10 19.81
CA GLN A 148 7.17 16.88 21.03
C GLN A 148 5.79 16.56 21.60
N PRO A 149 5.62 16.58 22.94
CA PRO A 149 4.34 16.29 23.58
C PRO A 149 3.19 17.23 23.19
N THR A 150 3.51 18.48 22.84
CA THR A 150 2.56 19.54 22.47
C THR A 150 2.05 19.39 21.04
N TYR A 151 2.79 18.69 20.18
CA TYR A 151 2.47 18.56 18.74
C TYR A 151 1.04 18.13 18.46
N GLN A 152 0.55 17.09 19.16
CA GLN A 152 -0.80 16.55 18.93
C GLN A 152 -1.88 17.63 19.18
N SER A 153 -1.77 18.39 20.26
CA SER A 153 -2.73 19.45 20.60
C SER A 153 -2.65 20.65 19.67
N GLU A 154 -1.47 20.99 19.21
CA GLU A 154 -1.25 22.10 18.28
C GLU A 154 -1.82 21.78 16.89
N ILE A 155 -1.58 20.56 16.39
CA ILE A 155 -2.16 20.09 15.11
C ILE A 155 -3.69 19.98 15.18
N GLU A 156 -4.25 19.54 16.31
CA GLU A 156 -5.69 19.50 16.53
C GLU A 156 -6.30 20.90 16.49
N ASN A 157 -5.65 21.89 17.09
CA ASN A 157 -6.09 23.28 17.03
C ASN A 157 -6.03 23.83 15.60
N ALA A 158 -4.96 23.57 14.86
CA ALA A 158 -4.84 23.98 13.47
C ALA A 158 -5.92 23.35 12.59
N ILE A 159 -6.20 22.04 12.78
CA ILE A 159 -7.29 21.35 12.08
C ILE A 159 -8.63 22.00 12.41
N PHE A 160 -8.89 22.30 13.67
CA PHE A 160 -10.14 22.91 14.09
C PHE A 160 -10.35 24.29 13.47
N GLU A 161 -9.39 25.18 13.61
CA GLU A 161 -9.48 26.56 13.12
C GLU A 161 -9.65 26.63 11.60
N ALA A 162 -8.82 25.86 10.88
CA ALA A 162 -8.90 25.80 9.42
C ALA A 162 -10.25 25.22 8.95
N SER A 163 -10.75 24.19 9.63
CA SER A 163 -12.02 23.57 9.26
C SER A 163 -13.23 24.46 9.57
N VAL A 164 -13.23 25.19 10.67
CA VAL A 164 -14.29 26.15 10.99
C VAL A 164 -14.31 27.26 9.96
N THR A 165 -13.16 27.82 9.63
CA THR A 165 -13.01 28.86 8.60
C THR A 165 -13.49 28.40 7.22
N ALA A 166 -13.27 27.12 6.89
CA ALA A 166 -13.72 26.50 5.63
C ALA A 166 -15.17 25.99 5.68
N GLU A 167 -15.88 26.19 6.77
CA GLU A 167 -17.25 25.67 7.01
C GLU A 167 -17.34 24.14 6.88
N GLY A 168 -16.39 23.41 7.42
CA GLY A 168 -16.13 22.01 7.11
C GLY A 168 -15.25 21.90 5.87
N LYS A 169 -15.66 21.08 4.87
CA LYS A 169 -14.96 20.90 3.58
C LYS A 169 -13.45 20.69 3.70
N THR A 170 -13.05 20.02 4.76
CA THR A 170 -11.66 19.79 5.15
C THR A 170 -11.36 18.31 5.19
N MET A 171 -10.20 17.92 4.68
CA MET A 171 -9.63 16.60 4.87
C MET A 171 -8.30 16.72 5.61
N ALA A 172 -8.13 15.98 6.71
CA ALA A 172 -6.89 15.90 7.45
C ALA A 172 -6.30 14.48 7.36
N LEU A 173 -5.06 14.39 6.90
CA LEU A 173 -4.34 13.14 6.67
C LEU A 173 -3.32 12.89 7.76
N PHE A 174 -3.41 11.71 8.36
CA PHE A 174 -2.55 11.24 9.44
C PHE A 174 -1.68 10.07 8.95
N THR A 175 -0.51 9.91 9.54
CA THR A 175 0.37 8.76 9.28
C THR A 175 0.15 7.59 10.25
N SER A 176 -0.71 7.76 11.27
CA SER A 176 -1.06 6.68 12.20
C SER A 176 -2.51 6.75 12.66
N TYR A 177 -3.13 5.57 12.84
CA TYR A 177 -4.47 5.45 13.43
C TYR A 177 -4.53 5.94 14.88
N GLN A 178 -3.43 5.89 15.61
CA GLN A 178 -3.39 6.37 17.00
C GLN A 178 -3.56 7.88 17.06
N SER A 179 -2.80 8.63 16.24
CA SER A 179 -2.91 10.09 16.17
C SER A 179 -4.29 10.52 15.65
N LEU A 180 -4.81 9.84 14.63
CA LEU A 180 -6.16 10.06 14.11
C LEU A 180 -7.23 9.86 15.19
N ARG A 181 -7.17 8.76 15.97
CA ARG A 181 -8.14 8.50 17.05
C ARG A 181 -8.08 9.54 18.16
N ASN A 182 -6.89 9.99 18.51
CA ASN A 182 -6.72 11.05 19.49
C ASN A 182 -7.37 12.35 18.99
N ALA A 183 -7.06 12.73 17.75
CA ALA A 183 -7.65 13.91 17.10
C ALA A 183 -9.18 13.80 17.02
N TYR A 184 -9.72 12.66 16.60
CA TYR A 184 -11.17 12.45 16.57
C TYR A 184 -11.83 12.65 17.94
N LYS A 185 -11.26 12.02 18.98
CA LYS A 185 -11.79 12.12 20.36
C LYS A 185 -11.84 13.57 20.85
N ASN A 186 -10.81 14.35 20.57
CA ASN A 186 -10.67 15.72 21.06
C ASN A 186 -11.44 16.73 20.20
N LEU A 187 -11.51 16.50 18.89
CA LEU A 187 -12.12 17.42 17.94
C LEU A 187 -13.62 17.21 17.77
N GLN A 188 -14.14 15.99 17.88
CA GLN A 188 -15.56 15.70 17.69
C GLN A 188 -16.48 16.61 18.50
N PRO A 189 -16.32 16.79 19.85
CA PRO A 189 -17.20 17.65 20.61
C PRO A 189 -17.07 19.13 20.22
N ARG A 190 -15.87 19.57 19.81
CA ARG A 190 -15.62 20.95 19.35
C ARG A 190 -16.36 21.21 18.03
N PHE A 191 -16.23 20.32 17.06
CA PHE A 191 -16.91 20.43 15.77
C PHE A 191 -18.43 20.30 15.89
N GLN A 192 -18.91 19.50 16.82
CA GLN A 192 -20.35 19.39 17.10
C GLN A 192 -20.93 20.73 17.56
N ALA A 193 -20.21 21.51 18.37
CA ALA A 193 -20.62 22.83 18.79
C ALA A 193 -20.74 23.83 17.60
N GLU A 194 -19.95 23.61 16.55
CA GLU A 194 -19.98 24.40 15.30
C GLU A 194 -20.92 23.81 14.22
N ASN A 195 -21.70 22.77 14.54
CA ASN A 195 -22.55 22.04 13.59
C ASN A 195 -21.76 21.47 12.39
N ILE A 196 -20.54 21.03 12.61
CA ILE A 196 -19.69 20.36 11.64
C ILE A 196 -19.63 18.87 11.95
N ASN A 197 -19.91 18.02 10.97
CA ASN A 197 -19.83 16.57 11.10
C ASN A 197 -18.39 16.09 10.96
N VAL A 198 -17.98 15.11 11.75
CA VAL A 198 -16.64 14.50 11.68
C VAL A 198 -16.74 13.06 11.24
N ILE A 199 -16.11 12.75 10.13
CA ILE A 199 -15.99 11.42 9.56
C ILE A 199 -14.54 10.96 9.81
N ALA A 200 -14.36 9.95 10.64
CA ALA A 200 -13.03 9.47 11.03
C ALA A 200 -12.83 8.02 10.61
N GLN A 201 -11.74 7.74 9.92
CA GLN A 201 -11.39 6.42 9.45
C GLN A 201 -11.07 5.46 10.61
N ARG A 202 -11.61 4.25 10.52
CA ARG A 202 -11.29 3.11 11.40
C ARG A 202 -10.60 2.01 10.58
N PRO A 203 -9.82 1.14 11.23
CA PRO A 203 -9.30 -0.05 10.55
C PRO A 203 -10.42 -0.86 9.91
N GLY A 204 -10.30 -1.17 8.61
CA GLY A 204 -11.30 -1.90 7.83
C GLY A 204 -12.39 -1.06 7.17
N ASP A 205 -12.48 0.24 7.45
CA ASP A 205 -13.42 1.11 6.75
C ASP A 205 -13.05 1.25 5.25
N SER A 206 -14.07 1.27 4.41
CA SER A 206 -13.91 1.51 2.97
C SER A 206 -13.72 3.00 2.69
N PRO A 207 -12.60 3.42 2.06
CA PRO A 207 -12.38 4.81 1.66
C PRO A 207 -13.49 5.36 0.76
N ASP A 208 -14.02 4.54 -0.15
CA ASP A 208 -15.14 4.93 -1.03
C ASP A 208 -16.43 5.21 -0.27
N SER A 209 -16.73 4.45 0.77
CA SER A 209 -17.90 4.68 1.60
C SER A 209 -17.79 6.01 2.35
N MET A 210 -16.64 6.26 2.96
CA MET A 210 -16.34 7.50 3.68
C MET A 210 -16.33 8.72 2.74
N ARG A 211 -15.76 8.57 1.54
CA ARG A 211 -15.80 9.60 0.50
C ARG A 211 -17.24 9.96 0.13
N ARG A 212 -18.10 8.97 -0.09
CA ARG A 212 -19.52 9.18 -0.40
C ARG A 212 -20.25 9.89 0.74
N GLU A 213 -19.95 9.54 1.99
CA GLU A 213 -20.51 10.23 3.15
C GLU A 213 -20.05 11.68 3.21
N PHE A 214 -18.76 11.93 3.03
CA PHE A 214 -18.18 13.28 3.01
C PHE A 214 -18.81 14.17 1.93
N LEU A 215 -19.05 13.63 0.74
CA LEU A 215 -19.70 14.36 -0.35
C LEU A 215 -21.18 14.67 -0.08
N LYS A 216 -21.87 13.84 0.71
CA LYS A 216 -23.29 14.04 1.03
C LYS A 216 -23.53 15.09 2.12
N VAL A 217 -22.58 15.30 3.02
CA VAL A 217 -22.73 16.19 4.17
C VAL A 217 -21.95 17.48 3.91
N PRO A 218 -22.65 18.61 3.64
CA PRO A 218 -21.99 19.86 3.22
C PRO A 218 -20.99 20.42 4.21
N LYS A 219 -21.26 20.28 5.52
CA LYS A 219 -20.38 20.74 6.60
C LYS A 219 -19.76 19.54 7.29
N SER A 220 -18.69 19.01 6.71
CA SER A 220 -18.01 17.85 7.24
C SER A 220 -16.49 17.96 7.19
N VAL A 221 -15.83 17.29 8.12
CA VAL A 221 -14.38 17.11 8.18
C VAL A 221 -14.09 15.61 8.07
N LEU A 222 -13.18 15.23 7.17
CA LEU A 222 -12.74 13.87 6.99
C LEU A 222 -11.35 13.69 7.59
N LEU A 223 -11.21 12.77 8.54
CA LEU A 223 -9.94 12.37 9.11
C LEU A 223 -9.54 11.00 8.53
N GLY A 224 -8.47 10.97 7.74
CA GLY A 224 -8.01 9.78 7.02
C GLY A 224 -6.56 9.41 7.30
N THR A 225 -6.18 8.17 6.93
CA THR A 225 -4.80 7.68 6.96
C THR A 225 -4.30 7.36 5.54
N SER A 226 -3.32 6.49 5.41
CA SER A 226 -2.62 6.16 4.16
C SER A 226 -3.54 5.86 2.97
N SER A 227 -4.70 5.25 3.18
CA SER A 227 -5.65 4.93 2.10
C SER A 227 -6.36 6.16 1.48
N PHE A 228 -6.18 7.33 2.05
CA PHE A 228 -6.68 8.61 1.52
C PHE A 228 -5.59 9.48 0.87
N TRP A 229 -4.33 9.01 0.86
CA TRP A 229 -3.24 9.76 0.23
C TRP A 229 -3.29 9.70 -1.30
N GLU A 230 -3.85 8.62 -1.85
CA GLU A 230 -3.97 8.41 -3.28
C GLU A 230 -5.36 7.87 -3.64
N GLY A 231 -5.78 8.10 -4.90
CA GLY A 231 -7.01 7.53 -5.44
C GLY A 231 -8.32 8.14 -4.94
N VAL A 232 -8.26 9.28 -4.25
CA VAL A 232 -9.47 9.98 -3.77
C VAL A 232 -9.74 11.19 -4.66
N ASP A 233 -10.88 11.16 -5.35
CA ASP A 233 -11.38 12.29 -6.14
C ASP A 233 -12.55 12.96 -5.41
N LEU A 234 -12.41 14.26 -5.14
CA LEU A 234 -13.39 15.11 -4.47
C LEU A 234 -13.74 16.30 -5.39
N PRO A 235 -14.67 16.13 -6.32
CA PRO A 235 -14.95 17.11 -7.35
C PRO A 235 -15.61 18.37 -6.79
N GLY A 236 -15.37 19.49 -7.48
CA GLY A 236 -15.99 20.77 -7.17
C GLY A 236 -15.55 21.35 -5.82
N ASP A 237 -16.50 22.01 -5.13
CA ASP A 237 -16.26 22.72 -3.88
C ASP A 237 -16.35 21.84 -2.61
N HIS A 238 -16.27 20.53 -2.75
CA HIS A 238 -16.39 19.63 -1.62
C HIS A 238 -15.16 19.62 -0.72
N LEU A 239 -13.98 19.89 -1.27
CA LEU A 239 -12.74 20.01 -0.51
C LEU A 239 -12.14 21.42 -0.72
N LYS A 240 -12.03 22.18 0.35
CA LYS A 240 -11.39 23.49 0.36
C LYS A 240 -10.04 23.49 1.07
N VAL A 241 -9.89 22.64 2.08
CA VAL A 241 -8.69 22.56 2.90
C VAL A 241 -8.22 21.11 2.98
N LEU A 242 -6.98 20.89 2.60
CA LEU A 242 -6.26 19.63 2.82
C LEU A 242 -5.16 19.88 3.85
N ILE A 243 -5.19 19.14 4.95
CA ILE A 243 -4.18 19.21 6.01
C ILE A 243 -3.38 17.93 6.02
N ILE A 244 -2.07 18.05 5.86
CA ILE A 244 -1.13 16.95 5.99
C ILE A 244 -0.42 17.13 7.32
N THR A 245 -0.78 16.30 8.30
CA THR A 245 -0.24 16.43 9.65
C THR A 245 1.24 16.04 9.69
N ARG A 246 1.65 15.05 8.91
CA ARG A 246 3.02 14.59 8.79
C ARG A 246 3.21 13.91 7.43
N LEU A 247 4.37 14.11 6.80
CA LEU A 247 4.69 13.40 5.57
C LEU A 247 4.88 11.89 5.83
N PRO A 248 4.38 11.02 4.94
CA PRO A 248 4.40 9.57 5.13
C PRO A 248 5.76 8.98 4.73
N PHE A 249 6.81 9.35 5.43
CA PHE A 249 8.11 8.71 5.25
C PHE A 249 8.08 7.28 5.80
N HIS A 250 8.77 6.37 5.13
CA HIS A 250 8.99 5.02 5.64
C HIS A 250 9.71 5.06 6.98
N VAL A 251 9.35 4.16 7.87
CA VAL A 251 10.02 4.04 9.16
C VAL A 251 11.43 3.46 8.90
N PRO A 252 12.50 4.03 9.47
CA PRO A 252 13.88 3.55 9.23
C PRO A 252 14.11 2.08 9.60
N THR A 253 13.19 1.48 10.37
CA THR A 253 13.22 0.05 10.75
C THR A 253 12.47 -0.84 9.75
N ASP A 254 11.80 -0.27 8.76
CA ASP A 254 11.17 -1.02 7.68
C ASP A 254 12.28 -1.47 6.71
N PRO A 255 12.40 -2.76 6.40
CA PRO A 255 13.43 -3.26 5.50
C PRO A 255 13.23 -2.89 4.04
N ILE A 256 12.05 -2.37 3.65
CA ILE A 256 11.70 -1.99 2.26
C ILE A 256 11.30 -0.52 2.19
#